data_8c69deb286d592c709f59518b9c977dc
#
_entry.id   8c69deb286d592c709f59518b9c977dc
#
_cell.length_a   1.000
_cell.length_b   1.000
_cell.length_c   1.000
_cell.angle_alpha   90.00
_cell.angle_beta   90.00
_cell.angle_gamma   90.00
#
_symmetry.space_group_name_H-M   'P 1'
#
loop_
_entity.id
_entity.type
_entity.pdbx_description
1 polymer ?
#
loop_
_entity_poly.entity_id
_entity_poly.type
_entity_poly.pdbx_seq_one_letter_code
_entity_poly.pdbx_strand_id
1 'polypeptide(L)'
;MKTLTEYLWFNTKKRQEFIRITDEVAAAVKKSGVAEGMVLVSAMHITAAVYVNDWENGLIHDFQQWLEKLAPAGLDYRHHQTGEDNADAHLKRTLMGHQVMLPITAGKLDLGPWEQVFYAEFDGQRRKRVVVKVMGE
;
A
#
# COMPACT_ATOMS: atom_id res chain seq x y z
N MET A 1 16.17 -0.45 22.16
CA MET A 1 15.22 -0.41 21.02
C MET A 1 15.84 -1.08 19.81
N LYS A 2 15.08 -1.91 19.12
CA LYS A 2 15.46 -2.52 17.85
C LYS A 2 14.80 -1.79 16.71
N THR A 3 15.49 -1.67 15.58
CA THR A 3 14.90 -1.08 14.36
C THR A 3 15.34 -1.89 13.15
N LEU A 4 14.49 -1.93 12.14
CA LEU A 4 14.80 -2.54 10.85
C LEU A 4 14.13 -1.72 9.75
N THR A 5 14.81 -1.47 8.67
CA THR A 5 14.24 -0.83 7.49
C THR A 5 14.43 -1.75 6.29
N GLU A 6 13.34 -2.08 5.63
CA GLU A 6 13.33 -2.86 4.40
C GLU A 6 12.57 -2.11 3.33
N TYR A 7 12.90 -2.37 2.06
CA TYR A 7 12.19 -1.80 0.93
C TYR A 7 11.62 -2.93 0.09
N LEU A 8 10.35 -2.82 -0.27
CA LEU A 8 9.70 -3.71 -1.22
C LEU A 8 9.58 -2.96 -2.54
N TRP A 9 9.99 -3.60 -3.63
CA TRP A 9 9.98 -2.99 -4.95
C TRP A 9 8.91 -3.62 -5.82
N PHE A 10 8.17 -2.77 -6.55
CA PHE A 10 7.09 -3.19 -7.44
C PHE A 10 7.28 -2.57 -8.81
N ASN A 11 7.03 -3.37 -9.83
CA ASN A 11 6.93 -2.92 -11.21
C ASN A 11 5.76 -3.70 -11.82
N THR A 12 4.55 -3.17 -11.69
CA THR A 12 3.34 -3.87 -12.07
C THR A 12 3.20 -3.97 -13.59
N LYS A 13 2.57 -5.04 -14.05
CA LYS A 13 2.30 -5.25 -15.47
C LYS A 13 1.14 -4.39 -15.96
N LYS A 14 0.20 -4.08 -15.07
CA LYS A 14 -0.99 -3.27 -15.36
C LYS A 14 -0.83 -1.88 -14.77
N ARG A 15 -1.55 -0.92 -15.34
CA ARG A 15 -1.60 0.43 -14.80
C ARG A 15 -2.21 0.44 -13.40
N GLN A 16 -3.26 -0.35 -13.18
CA GLN A 16 -3.88 -0.52 -11.87
C GLN A 16 -3.81 -1.98 -11.46
N GLU A 17 -3.34 -2.21 -10.24
CA GLU A 17 -3.17 -3.56 -9.71
C GLU A 17 -3.14 -3.52 -8.19
N PHE A 18 -3.83 -4.47 -7.54
CA PHE A 18 -3.75 -4.67 -6.10
C PHE A 18 -2.85 -5.87 -5.81
N ILE A 19 -1.96 -5.72 -4.83
CA ILE A 19 -1.03 -6.77 -4.41
C ILE A 19 -1.13 -6.93 -2.90
N ARG A 20 -1.34 -8.17 -2.43
CA ARG A 20 -1.32 -8.48 -1.01
C ARG A 20 0.14 -8.58 -0.56
N ILE A 21 0.53 -7.77 0.42
CA ILE A 21 1.90 -7.70 0.91
C ILE A 21 2.02 -8.09 2.40
N THR A 22 1.00 -8.70 2.97
CA THR A 22 0.99 -9.11 4.38
C THR A 22 2.19 -10.00 4.73
N ASP A 23 2.50 -10.98 3.89
CA ASP A 23 3.58 -11.94 4.15
C ASP A 23 4.95 -11.26 4.15
N GLU A 24 5.17 -10.31 3.24
CA GLU A 24 6.41 -9.54 3.17
C GLU A 24 6.58 -8.65 4.40
N VAL A 25 5.51 -8.02 4.87
CA VAL A 25 5.52 -7.23 6.11
C VAL A 25 5.80 -8.13 7.32
N ALA A 26 5.11 -9.27 7.41
CA ALA A 26 5.32 -10.24 8.48
C ALA A 26 6.77 -10.77 8.51
N ALA A 27 7.36 -11.01 7.34
CA ALA A 27 8.75 -11.44 7.23
C ALA A 27 9.72 -10.38 7.78
N ALA A 28 9.48 -9.11 7.49
CA ALA A 28 10.29 -8.01 8.02
C ALA A 28 10.15 -7.92 9.55
N VAL A 29 8.96 -8.07 10.07
CA VAL A 29 8.72 -8.10 11.53
C VAL A 29 9.52 -9.23 12.17
N LYS A 30 9.45 -10.43 11.64
CA LYS A 30 10.20 -11.58 12.13
C LYS A 30 11.70 -11.33 12.09
N LYS A 31 12.21 -10.81 10.99
CA LYS A 31 13.64 -10.50 10.80
C LYS A 31 14.13 -9.45 11.79
N SER A 32 13.28 -8.51 12.19
CA SER A 32 13.66 -7.44 13.12
C SER A 32 13.95 -7.94 14.52
N GLY A 33 13.38 -9.07 14.92
CA GLY A 33 13.47 -9.59 16.28
C GLY A 33 12.67 -8.78 17.31
N VAL A 34 11.85 -7.84 16.89
CA VAL A 34 11.00 -7.03 17.78
C VAL A 34 9.90 -7.91 18.35
N ALA A 35 9.77 -7.95 19.66
CA ALA A 35 8.69 -8.66 20.36
C ALA A 35 7.47 -7.77 20.58
N GLU A 36 7.70 -6.52 20.96
CA GLU A 36 6.64 -5.54 21.21
C GLU A 36 7.01 -4.24 20.52
N GLY A 37 6.13 -3.75 19.64
CA GLY A 37 6.41 -2.53 18.90
C GLY A 37 5.41 -2.27 17.79
N MET A 38 5.90 -1.61 16.77
CA MET A 38 5.09 -1.18 15.63
C MET A 38 5.85 -1.33 14.33
N VAL A 39 5.12 -1.53 13.24
CA VAL A 39 5.66 -1.51 11.89
C VAL A 39 4.91 -0.48 11.06
N LEU A 40 5.66 0.43 10.44
CA LEU A 40 5.15 1.38 9.46
C LEU A 40 5.34 0.79 8.08
N VAL A 41 4.28 0.79 7.27
CA VAL A 41 4.31 0.37 5.86
C VAL A 41 3.85 1.55 5.04
N SER A 42 4.72 2.12 4.21
CA SER A 42 4.45 3.38 3.52
C SER A 42 4.83 3.32 2.05
N ALA A 43 3.87 3.63 1.19
CA ALA A 43 4.13 3.76 -0.25
C ALA A 43 4.90 5.05 -0.52
N MET A 44 6.05 4.92 -1.17
CA MET A 44 6.97 6.03 -1.43
C MET A 44 6.80 6.58 -2.84
N HIS A 45 5.59 6.58 -3.34
CA HIS A 45 5.26 7.15 -4.63
C HIS A 45 3.86 7.76 -4.60
N ILE A 46 3.73 8.90 -5.24
CA ILE A 46 2.52 9.75 -5.17
C ILE A 46 1.30 9.17 -5.88
N THR A 47 1.43 8.04 -6.55
CA THR A 47 0.34 7.35 -7.27
C THR A 47 0.12 5.91 -6.80
N ALA A 48 0.67 5.55 -5.64
CA ALA A 48 0.47 4.25 -5.02
C ALA A 48 -0.01 4.40 -3.58
N ALA A 49 -0.74 3.41 -3.09
CA ALA A 49 -1.34 3.41 -1.75
C ALA A 49 -0.98 2.15 -0.97
N VAL A 50 -1.04 2.26 0.35
CA VAL A 50 -0.99 1.12 1.28
C VAL A 50 -2.15 1.26 2.24
N TYR A 51 -2.96 0.23 2.36
CA TYR A 51 -4.08 0.20 3.30
C TYR A 51 -4.37 -1.23 3.76
N VAL A 52 -5.24 -1.37 4.74
CA VAL A 52 -5.58 -2.65 5.36
C VAL A 52 -7.07 -2.91 5.20
N ASN A 53 -7.42 -4.06 4.66
CA ASN A 53 -8.79 -4.53 4.57
C ASN A 53 -8.80 -6.03 4.24
N ASP A 54 -9.97 -6.58 3.97
CA ASP A 54 -10.15 -7.97 3.59
C ASP A 54 -9.68 -8.21 2.15
N TRP A 55 -8.83 -9.21 1.95
CA TRP A 55 -8.38 -9.63 0.62
C TRP A 55 -9.39 -10.64 0.04
N GLU A 56 -10.51 -10.13 -0.48
CA GLU A 56 -11.58 -10.93 -1.05
C GLU A 56 -11.89 -10.40 -2.46
N ASN A 57 -12.05 -11.28 -3.42
CA ASN A 57 -12.13 -10.92 -4.84
C ASN A 57 -13.28 -9.98 -5.17
N GLY A 58 -14.46 -10.22 -4.58
CA GLY A 58 -15.61 -9.35 -4.78
C GLY A 58 -15.38 -7.95 -4.24
N LEU A 59 -14.81 -7.85 -3.03
CA LEU A 59 -14.50 -6.58 -2.41
C LEU A 59 -13.43 -5.82 -3.19
N ILE A 60 -12.42 -6.51 -3.70
CA ILE A 60 -11.38 -5.90 -4.54
C ILE A 60 -12.00 -5.31 -5.82
N HIS A 61 -12.91 -6.06 -6.44
CA HIS A 61 -13.67 -5.56 -7.59
C HIS A 61 -14.46 -4.31 -7.21
N ASP A 62 -15.12 -4.32 -6.06
CA ASP A 62 -15.91 -3.18 -5.57
C ASP A 62 -15.03 -1.96 -5.29
N PHE A 63 -13.83 -2.13 -4.74
CA PHE A 63 -12.85 -1.04 -4.59
C PHE A 63 -12.52 -0.42 -5.94
N GLN A 64 -12.26 -1.23 -6.96
CA GLN A 64 -11.94 -0.74 -8.30
C GLN A 64 -13.09 0.10 -8.88
N GLN A 65 -14.32 -0.39 -8.76
CA GLN A 65 -15.50 0.32 -9.28
C GLN A 65 -15.77 1.62 -8.51
N TRP A 66 -15.64 1.57 -7.19
CA TRP A 66 -15.85 2.72 -6.32
C TRP A 66 -14.82 3.82 -6.59
N LEU A 67 -13.56 3.45 -6.69
CA LEU A 67 -12.47 4.40 -6.97
C LEU A 67 -12.63 5.03 -8.35
N GLU A 68 -13.03 4.25 -9.34
CA GLU A 68 -13.25 4.77 -10.70
C GLU A 68 -14.42 5.76 -10.76
N LYS A 69 -15.46 5.54 -9.96
CA LYS A 69 -16.57 6.50 -9.85
C LYS A 69 -16.13 7.82 -9.21
N LEU A 70 -15.29 7.75 -8.17
CA LEU A 70 -14.86 8.93 -7.43
C LEU A 70 -13.79 9.74 -8.16
N ALA A 71 -12.90 9.06 -8.85
CA ALA A 71 -11.78 9.67 -9.57
C ALA A 71 -11.61 8.97 -10.93
N PRO A 72 -12.50 9.24 -11.90
CA PRO A 72 -12.44 8.56 -13.19
C PRO A 72 -11.15 8.85 -13.96
N ALA A 73 -10.56 7.82 -14.56
CA ALA A 73 -9.47 7.99 -15.50
C ALA A 73 -9.98 8.68 -16.76
N GLY A 74 -9.11 9.39 -17.45
CA GLY A 74 -9.43 9.98 -18.75
C GLY A 74 -10.23 11.26 -18.74
N LEU A 75 -10.55 11.82 -17.57
CA LEU A 75 -11.17 13.15 -17.51
C LEU A 75 -10.14 14.24 -17.84
N ASP A 76 -10.64 15.42 -18.18
CA ASP A 76 -9.82 16.58 -18.44
C ASP A 76 -9.45 17.29 -17.11
N TYR A 77 -8.53 16.66 -16.38
CA TYR A 77 -8.03 17.23 -15.13
C TYR A 77 -7.03 18.35 -15.39
N ARG A 78 -7.01 19.35 -14.51
CA ARG A 78 -6.01 20.45 -14.61
C ARG A 78 -4.58 19.95 -14.52
N HIS A 79 -4.35 18.87 -13.74
CA HIS A 79 -3.02 18.24 -13.64
C HIS A 79 -2.50 17.77 -15.02
N HIS A 80 -3.38 17.43 -15.93
CA HIS A 80 -3.00 16.98 -17.29
C HIS A 80 -2.43 18.09 -18.16
N GLN A 81 -2.57 19.36 -17.74
CA GLN A 81 -1.94 20.49 -18.43
C GLN A 81 -0.41 20.46 -18.32
N THR A 82 0.12 19.67 -17.39
CA THR A 82 1.59 19.44 -17.26
C THR A 82 2.12 18.41 -18.27
N GLY A 83 1.26 17.82 -19.09
CA GLY A 83 1.62 16.72 -19.99
C GLY A 83 1.40 15.33 -19.38
N GLU A 84 0.92 15.26 -18.13
CA GLU A 84 0.62 13.99 -17.46
C GLU A 84 -0.79 13.51 -17.79
N ASP A 85 -1.07 12.22 -17.46
CA ASP A 85 -2.37 11.58 -17.68
C ASP A 85 -2.89 10.87 -16.44
N ASN A 86 -2.33 11.17 -15.26
CA ASN A 86 -2.46 10.35 -14.06
C ASN A 86 -3.07 11.06 -12.86
N ALA A 87 -3.84 12.12 -13.06
CA ALA A 87 -4.50 12.84 -11.96
C ALA A 87 -5.41 11.92 -11.14
N ASP A 88 -6.13 11.01 -11.80
CA ASP A 88 -6.98 10.03 -11.12
C ASP A 88 -6.17 9.15 -10.16
N ALA A 89 -4.96 8.77 -10.55
CA ALA A 89 -4.08 7.95 -9.71
C ALA A 89 -3.66 8.68 -8.43
N HIS A 90 -3.35 9.98 -8.52
CA HIS A 90 -3.05 10.80 -7.35
C HIS A 90 -4.25 10.89 -6.40
N LEU A 91 -5.44 11.06 -6.95
CA LEU A 91 -6.67 11.17 -6.16
C LEU A 91 -7.02 9.84 -5.49
N LYS A 92 -6.93 8.74 -6.24
CA LYS A 92 -7.17 7.39 -5.70
C LYS A 92 -6.20 7.07 -4.56
N ARG A 93 -4.94 7.38 -4.74
CA ARG A 93 -3.91 7.18 -3.70
C ARG A 93 -4.22 8.01 -2.45
N THR A 94 -4.61 9.25 -2.63
CA THR A 94 -4.94 10.13 -1.51
C THR A 94 -6.17 9.63 -0.75
N LEU A 95 -7.17 9.12 -1.47
CA LEU A 95 -8.38 8.58 -0.88
C LEU A 95 -8.10 7.31 -0.06
N MET A 96 -7.30 6.40 -0.59
CA MET A 96 -7.00 5.12 0.07
C MET A 96 -5.96 5.25 1.18
N GLY A 97 -5.17 6.31 1.15
CA GLY A 97 -4.06 6.49 2.08
C GLY A 97 -2.77 5.86 1.57
N HIS A 98 -1.65 6.37 2.07
CA HIS A 98 -0.35 5.93 1.57
C HIS A 98 0.45 5.11 2.58
N GLN A 99 -0.03 5.02 3.82
CA GLN A 99 0.70 4.29 4.85
C GLN A 99 -0.22 3.79 5.95
N VAL A 100 0.24 2.73 6.60
CA VAL A 100 -0.41 2.17 7.79
C VAL A 100 0.64 1.93 8.85
N MET A 101 0.23 2.05 10.12
CA MET A 101 1.03 1.64 11.26
C MET A 101 0.32 0.48 11.93
N LEU A 102 1.03 -0.64 12.08
CA LEU A 102 0.45 -1.89 12.56
C LEU A 102 1.16 -2.35 13.83
N PRO A 103 0.44 -2.93 14.79
CA PRO A 103 1.03 -3.41 16.03
C PRO A 103 1.84 -4.70 15.83
N ILE A 104 2.88 -4.84 16.65
CA ILE A 104 3.64 -6.08 16.81
C ILE A 104 3.45 -6.54 18.24
N THR A 105 2.97 -7.76 18.41
CA THR A 105 2.70 -8.36 19.73
C THR A 105 3.32 -9.75 19.78
N ALA A 106 4.07 -10.03 20.85
CA ALA A 106 4.71 -11.33 21.05
C ALA A 106 5.52 -11.80 19.82
N GLY A 107 6.22 -10.87 19.16
CA GLY A 107 7.09 -11.17 18.03
C GLY A 107 6.40 -11.33 16.70
N LYS A 108 5.11 -11.04 16.61
CA LYS A 108 4.31 -11.25 15.41
C LYS A 108 3.54 -10.00 15.02
N LEU A 109 3.35 -9.83 13.73
CA LEU A 109 2.42 -8.85 13.19
C LEU A 109 1.01 -9.16 13.72
N ASP A 110 0.41 -8.20 14.43
CA ASP A 110 -0.85 -8.42 15.16
C ASP A 110 -2.01 -7.81 14.39
N LEU A 111 -2.62 -8.60 13.53
CA LEU A 111 -3.73 -8.20 12.67
C LEU A 111 -5.02 -8.87 13.14
N GLY A 112 -6.14 -8.21 12.90
CA GLY A 112 -7.46 -8.82 13.01
C GLY A 112 -7.60 -9.99 12.01
N PRO A 113 -8.55 -10.92 12.24
CA PRO A 113 -8.61 -12.16 11.46
C PRO A 113 -8.81 -11.98 9.96
N TRP A 114 -9.38 -10.86 9.51
CA TRP A 114 -9.61 -10.58 8.10
C TRP A 114 -8.75 -9.46 7.54
N GLU A 115 -7.91 -8.86 8.39
CA GLU A 115 -7.03 -7.79 7.95
C GLU A 115 -5.86 -8.31 7.12
N GLN A 116 -5.70 -7.75 5.93
CA GLN A 116 -4.55 -7.99 5.06
C GLN A 116 -3.98 -6.65 4.62
N VAL A 117 -2.69 -6.60 4.40
CA VAL A 117 -2.02 -5.37 3.94
C VAL A 117 -2.03 -5.37 2.41
N PHE A 118 -2.59 -4.28 1.86
CA PHE A 118 -2.68 -4.06 0.41
C PHE A 118 -1.64 -3.06 -0.03
N TYR A 119 -0.98 -3.36 -1.15
CA TYR A 119 -0.34 -2.36 -1.98
C TYR A 119 -1.26 -2.11 -3.19
N ALA A 120 -1.66 -0.87 -3.40
CA ALA A 120 -2.53 -0.50 -4.52
C ALA A 120 -1.77 0.39 -5.49
N GLU A 121 -1.63 -0.09 -6.71
CA GLU A 121 -0.97 0.61 -7.81
C GLU A 121 -2.01 1.28 -8.68
N PHE A 122 -1.88 2.59 -8.90
CA PHE A 122 -2.82 3.33 -9.74
C PHE A 122 -2.19 3.94 -11.00
N ASP A 123 -0.86 3.90 -11.11
CA ASP A 123 -0.13 4.39 -12.28
C ASP A 123 1.12 3.53 -12.50
N GLY A 124 0.88 2.26 -12.80
CA GLY A 124 1.88 1.21 -12.86
C GLY A 124 2.78 1.24 -14.08
N GLN A 125 3.42 0.09 -14.33
CA GLN A 125 4.38 -0.11 -15.41
C GLN A 125 5.63 0.74 -15.23
N ARG A 126 5.95 1.09 -13.99
CA ARG A 126 7.17 1.79 -13.57
C ARG A 126 7.57 1.30 -12.20
N ARG A 127 8.86 1.40 -11.90
CA ARG A 127 9.41 0.91 -10.65
C ARG A 127 9.07 1.84 -9.49
N LYS A 128 8.49 1.29 -8.42
CA LYS A 128 8.12 2.01 -7.20
C LYS A 128 8.50 1.19 -5.98
N ARG A 129 8.62 1.85 -4.84
CA ARG A 129 8.98 1.15 -3.59
C ARG A 129 8.05 1.49 -2.45
N VAL A 130 8.01 0.56 -1.51
CA VAL A 130 7.33 0.69 -0.22
C VAL A 130 8.39 0.53 0.86
N VAL A 131 8.42 1.43 1.83
CA VAL A 131 9.27 1.24 3.01
C VAL A 131 8.50 0.47 4.07
N VAL A 132 9.17 -0.51 4.66
CA VAL A 132 8.71 -1.24 5.83
C VAL A 132 9.67 -0.91 6.97
N LYS A 133 9.20 -0.16 7.95
CA LYS A 133 10.02 0.30 9.07
C LYS A 133 9.50 -0.29 10.36
N VAL A 134 10.31 -1.15 10.97
CA VAL A 134 9.98 -1.85 12.21
C VAL A 134 10.72 -1.19 13.36
N MET A 135 10.05 -0.98 14.48
CA MET A 135 10.69 -0.47 15.70
C MET A 135 10.00 -1.01 16.94
N GLY A 136 10.78 -1.27 17.97
CA GLY A 136 10.28 -1.75 19.26
C GLY A 136 11.36 -2.42 20.10
N GLU A 137 10.90 -3.16 21.09
CA GLU A 137 11.78 -3.89 22.01
C GLU A 137 11.84 -5.40 21.71
#